data_5d064bda7d9791f793fdb3a3e3d6000d
#
_entry.id   5d064bda7d9791f793fdb3a3e3d6000d
#
_cell.length_a   1.000
_cell.length_b   1.000
_cell.length_c   1.000
_cell.angle_alpha   90.00
_cell.angle_beta   90.00
_cell.angle_gamma   90.00
#
_symmetry.space_group_name_H-M   'P 1'
#
loop_
_entity.id
_entity.type
_entity.pdbx_description
1 polymer ?
#
loop_
_entity_poly.entity_id
_entity_poly.type
_entity_poly.pdbx_seq_one_letter_code
_entity_poly.pdbx_strand_id
1 'polypeptide(L)'
;MGLGLSDRSFLTQSLDKLSKMQSPYYAFLITLTSHFPFDDVNKYGDFDTGDFEDTLVGNYIKAIHYTDEQLGMFLDELDKEGILKNSVVILYGDHHAIPKDKQLQLFKYLNKSSHSDVEREKLQKVPMFIHFPDESIKGVSSVYAGQMDIYSTVCNLFDLPEKEMLGKDLFNAENQSVIFRNASFINKNYYYSFQDDAYYDINAGNKITKNDILKAEKENVLNQLEYSDYILKHNLIKKLDSYENK
;
A
#
# COMPACT_ATOMS: atom_id res chain seq x y z
N MET A 1 -14.13 -6.92 -19.10
CA MET A 1 -13.44 -7.69 -18.06
C MET A 1 -13.99 -7.29 -16.72
N GLY A 2 -14.53 -8.25 -15.94
CA GLY A 2 -14.86 -8.02 -14.55
C GLY A 2 -15.38 -6.63 -14.19
N LEU A 3 -14.60 -5.91 -13.41
CA LEU A 3 -14.95 -4.58 -12.89
C LEU A 3 -14.66 -3.42 -13.84
N GLY A 4 -13.92 -3.63 -14.95
CA GLY A 4 -13.56 -2.52 -15.84
C GLY A 4 -12.56 -2.88 -16.95
N LEU A 5 -11.71 -1.92 -17.33
CA LEU A 5 -10.66 -2.13 -18.31
C LEU A 5 -9.58 -3.06 -17.75
N SER A 6 -8.95 -3.85 -18.64
CA SER A 6 -7.71 -4.54 -18.29
C SER A 6 -6.59 -3.52 -18.07
N ASP A 7 -5.60 -3.85 -17.25
CA ASP A 7 -4.47 -2.96 -16.98
C ASP A 7 -3.75 -2.55 -18.27
N ARG A 8 -3.59 -3.48 -19.24
CA ARG A 8 -3.05 -3.15 -20.56
C ARG A 8 -3.82 -2.04 -21.25
N SER A 9 -5.15 -2.20 -21.35
CA SER A 9 -6.00 -1.21 -22.03
C SER A 9 -6.02 0.11 -21.28
N PHE A 10 -6.06 0.06 -19.94
CA PHE A 10 -6.06 1.24 -19.09
C PHE A 10 -4.73 2.01 -19.18
N LEU A 11 -3.59 1.34 -19.02
CA LEU A 11 -2.27 1.97 -19.06
C LEU A 11 -1.92 2.51 -20.44
N THR A 12 -2.29 1.80 -21.53
CA THR A 12 -2.12 2.30 -22.89
C THR A 12 -2.89 3.61 -23.13
N GLN A 13 -4.15 3.67 -22.70
CA GLN A 13 -4.96 4.88 -22.82
C GLN A 13 -4.48 6.01 -21.90
N SER A 14 -3.91 5.65 -20.75
CA SER A 14 -3.32 6.61 -19.81
C SER A 14 -2.06 7.25 -20.41
N LEU A 15 -1.19 6.45 -21.04
CA LEU A 15 0.00 6.95 -21.72
C LEU A 15 -0.34 8.00 -22.80
N ASP A 16 -1.33 7.72 -23.65
CA ASP A 16 -1.79 8.66 -24.69
C ASP A 16 -2.30 9.99 -24.10
N LYS A 17 -2.83 9.97 -22.88
CA LYS A 17 -3.24 11.19 -22.18
C LYS A 17 -2.07 11.91 -21.55
N LEU A 18 -1.19 11.19 -20.84
CA LEU A 18 -0.04 11.76 -20.16
C LEU A 18 0.92 12.45 -21.12
N SER A 19 1.17 11.86 -22.31
CA SER A 19 2.05 12.45 -23.33
C SER A 19 1.52 13.78 -23.91
N LYS A 20 0.23 14.08 -23.74
CA LYS A 20 -0.42 15.31 -24.20
C LYS A 20 -0.64 16.33 -23.08
N MET A 21 -0.34 15.97 -21.82
CA MET A 21 -0.51 16.89 -20.70
C MET A 21 0.61 17.93 -20.66
N GLN A 22 0.25 19.14 -20.30
CA GLN A 22 1.23 20.21 -20.08
C GLN A 22 1.83 20.10 -18.69
N SER A 23 3.16 20.03 -18.60
CA SER A 23 3.89 20.02 -17.32
C SER A 23 3.85 21.40 -16.63
N PRO A 24 3.89 21.45 -15.27
CA PRO A 24 3.83 20.31 -14.37
C PRO A 24 2.42 19.74 -14.20
N TYR A 25 2.29 18.44 -14.01
CA TYR A 25 0.99 17.80 -13.70
C TYR A 25 1.15 16.71 -12.63
N TYR A 26 0.03 16.37 -11.99
CA TYR A 26 -0.12 15.23 -11.12
C TYR A 26 -1.09 14.23 -11.75
N ALA A 27 -0.72 12.97 -11.79
CA ALA A 27 -1.56 11.90 -12.29
C ALA A 27 -1.70 10.80 -11.23
N PHE A 28 -2.92 10.40 -10.93
CA PHE A 28 -3.24 9.29 -10.05
C PHE A 28 -3.96 8.21 -10.85
N LEU A 29 -3.33 7.04 -10.98
CA LEU A 29 -3.80 5.93 -11.79
C LEU A 29 -4.11 4.74 -10.89
N ILE A 30 -5.27 4.09 -11.10
CA ILE A 30 -5.69 2.91 -10.34
C ILE A 30 -5.89 1.77 -11.32
N THR A 31 -5.09 0.70 -11.19
CA THR A 31 -5.22 -0.55 -11.95
C THR A 31 -6.32 -1.43 -11.35
N LEU A 32 -6.81 -2.41 -12.11
CA LEU A 32 -7.99 -3.19 -11.71
C LEU A 32 -7.87 -4.69 -11.95
N THR A 33 -6.93 -5.15 -12.79
CA THR A 33 -6.85 -6.57 -13.15
C THR A 33 -6.53 -7.47 -11.97
N SER A 34 -5.71 -6.99 -11.05
CA SER A 34 -5.31 -7.71 -9.82
C SER A 34 -6.31 -7.60 -8.67
N HIS A 35 -7.52 -7.06 -8.93
CA HIS A 35 -8.58 -6.93 -7.91
C HIS A 35 -9.40 -8.23 -7.80
N PHE A 36 -9.76 -8.62 -6.56
CA PHE A 36 -10.69 -9.72 -6.28
C PHE A 36 -12.01 -9.53 -7.08
N PRO A 37 -12.63 -10.60 -7.65
CA PRO A 37 -12.43 -12.04 -7.37
C PRO A 37 -11.45 -12.79 -8.30
N PHE A 38 -10.72 -12.13 -9.20
CA PHE A 38 -9.76 -12.74 -10.15
C PHE A 38 -10.41 -13.72 -11.17
N ASP A 39 -11.61 -13.39 -11.64
CA ASP A 39 -12.43 -14.33 -12.43
C ASP A 39 -11.97 -14.53 -13.88
N ASP A 40 -11.31 -13.55 -14.46
CA ASP A 40 -11.00 -13.52 -15.90
C ASP A 40 -9.56 -13.96 -16.23
N VAL A 41 -8.92 -14.71 -15.33
CA VAL A 41 -7.48 -15.01 -15.39
C VAL A 41 -7.03 -15.74 -16.65
N ASN A 42 -7.88 -16.56 -17.26
CA ASN A 42 -7.58 -17.23 -18.51
C ASN A 42 -7.39 -16.29 -19.72
N LYS A 43 -7.70 -14.99 -19.53
CA LYS A 43 -7.44 -13.94 -20.53
C LYS A 43 -6.10 -13.23 -20.34
N TYR A 44 -5.35 -13.59 -19.31
CA TYR A 44 -4.13 -12.90 -18.88
C TYR A 44 -2.83 -13.64 -19.22
N GLY A 45 -2.91 -14.69 -20.03
CA GLY A 45 -1.76 -15.48 -20.44
C GLY A 45 -1.65 -16.83 -19.72
N ASP A 46 -0.59 -17.58 -20.06
CA ASP A 46 -0.40 -18.97 -19.65
C ASP A 46 0.61 -19.09 -18.48
N PHE A 47 0.50 -18.25 -17.46
CA PHE A 47 1.37 -18.37 -16.30
C PHE A 47 1.02 -19.62 -15.48
N ASP A 48 1.99 -20.56 -15.39
CA ASP A 48 1.82 -21.81 -14.64
C ASP A 48 1.88 -21.57 -13.13
N THR A 49 0.81 -21.88 -12.43
CA THR A 49 0.70 -21.78 -10.97
C THR A 49 0.86 -23.12 -10.25
N GLY A 50 1.20 -24.18 -10.99
CA GLY A 50 1.45 -25.53 -10.46
C GLY A 50 0.25 -26.08 -9.69
N ASP A 51 0.49 -26.58 -8.47
CA ASP A 51 -0.54 -27.15 -7.60
C ASP A 51 -1.66 -26.16 -7.18
N PHE A 52 -1.54 -24.89 -7.55
CA PHE A 52 -2.52 -23.84 -7.23
C PHE A 52 -3.39 -23.45 -8.42
N GLU A 53 -3.29 -24.20 -9.55
CA GLU A 53 -4.16 -23.97 -10.70
C GLU A 53 -5.63 -24.04 -10.28
N ASP A 54 -6.45 -23.15 -10.86
CA ASP A 54 -7.88 -22.99 -10.56
C ASP A 54 -8.22 -22.70 -9.08
N THR A 55 -7.24 -22.33 -8.28
CA THR A 55 -7.47 -21.84 -6.91
C THR A 55 -7.51 -20.31 -6.86
N LEU A 56 -8.09 -19.75 -5.79
CA LEU A 56 -8.09 -18.30 -5.59
C LEU A 56 -6.66 -17.71 -5.60
N VAL A 57 -5.72 -18.36 -4.93
CA VAL A 57 -4.32 -17.91 -4.87
C VAL A 57 -3.64 -18.04 -6.24
N GLY A 58 -3.86 -19.14 -6.97
CA GLY A 58 -3.35 -19.30 -8.33
C GLY A 58 -3.88 -18.22 -9.27
N ASN A 59 -5.18 -17.97 -9.22
CA ASN A 59 -5.81 -16.91 -10.01
C ASN A 59 -5.24 -15.52 -9.67
N TYR A 60 -5.03 -15.23 -8.39
CA TYR A 60 -4.36 -13.99 -7.96
C TYR A 60 -2.95 -13.87 -8.54
N ILE A 61 -2.15 -14.95 -8.50
CA ILE A 61 -0.79 -14.95 -9.05
C ILE A 61 -0.79 -14.67 -10.54
N LYS A 62 -1.69 -15.31 -11.32
CA LYS A 62 -1.85 -15.02 -12.75
C LYS A 62 -2.21 -13.55 -13.01
N ALA A 63 -3.14 -13.00 -12.22
CA ALA A 63 -3.55 -11.61 -12.34
C ALA A 63 -2.41 -10.64 -12.03
N ILE A 64 -1.64 -10.88 -10.96
CA ILE A 64 -0.47 -10.08 -10.59
C ILE A 64 0.64 -10.18 -11.62
N HIS A 65 0.93 -11.38 -12.15
CA HIS A 65 1.91 -11.56 -13.22
C HIS A 65 1.55 -10.70 -14.43
N TYR A 66 0.29 -10.75 -14.86
CA TYR A 66 -0.20 -9.90 -15.96
C TYR A 66 -0.06 -8.41 -15.63
N THR A 67 -0.45 -7.98 -14.44
CA THR A 67 -0.31 -6.57 -14.00
C THR A 67 1.15 -6.12 -14.04
N ASP A 68 2.08 -6.96 -13.58
CA ASP A 68 3.52 -6.70 -13.60
C ASP A 68 4.05 -6.51 -15.02
N GLU A 69 3.68 -7.39 -15.96
CA GLU A 69 4.03 -7.23 -17.37
C GLU A 69 3.51 -5.92 -17.96
N GLN A 70 2.25 -5.55 -17.66
CA GLN A 70 1.67 -4.32 -18.19
C GLN A 70 2.29 -3.07 -17.56
N LEU A 71 2.65 -3.11 -16.29
CA LEU A 71 3.39 -2.04 -15.61
C LEU A 71 4.79 -1.88 -16.21
N GLY A 72 5.51 -2.99 -16.46
CA GLY A 72 6.81 -2.95 -17.12
C GLY A 72 6.73 -2.27 -18.49
N MET A 73 5.80 -2.69 -19.34
CA MET A 73 5.58 -2.08 -20.65
C MET A 73 5.21 -0.60 -20.55
N PHE A 74 4.40 -0.21 -19.57
CA PHE A 74 4.02 1.18 -19.35
C PHE A 74 5.21 2.05 -18.93
N LEU A 75 6.07 1.56 -18.02
CA LEU A 75 7.28 2.26 -17.61
C LEU A 75 8.29 2.41 -18.77
N ASP A 76 8.44 1.37 -19.60
CA ASP A 76 9.29 1.42 -20.79
C ASP A 76 8.80 2.49 -21.80
N GLU A 77 7.50 2.59 -22.00
CA GLU A 77 6.92 3.61 -22.88
C GLU A 77 7.05 5.03 -22.27
N LEU A 78 6.86 5.20 -20.95
CA LEU A 78 7.13 6.48 -20.28
C LEU A 78 8.58 6.92 -20.43
N ASP A 79 9.54 5.98 -20.42
CA ASP A 79 10.96 6.29 -20.64
C ASP A 79 11.22 6.70 -22.10
N LYS A 80 10.68 5.97 -23.07
CA LYS A 80 10.80 6.29 -24.51
C LYS A 80 10.23 7.67 -24.85
N GLU A 81 9.11 8.04 -24.24
CA GLU A 81 8.49 9.35 -24.37
C GLU A 81 9.22 10.46 -23.59
N GLY A 82 10.26 10.10 -22.80
CA GLY A 82 11.02 11.02 -21.98
C GLY A 82 10.30 11.54 -20.74
N ILE A 83 9.12 11.00 -20.44
CA ILE A 83 8.29 11.38 -19.27
C ILE A 83 8.97 10.93 -17.97
N LEU A 84 9.51 9.70 -17.97
CA LEU A 84 10.11 9.10 -16.78
C LEU A 84 11.31 9.91 -16.26
N LYS A 85 12.09 10.52 -17.16
CA LYS A 85 13.27 11.35 -16.84
C LYS A 85 12.95 12.65 -16.12
N ASN A 86 11.69 13.06 -16.10
CA ASN A 86 11.21 14.28 -15.47
C ASN A 86 10.09 14.02 -14.44
N SER A 87 9.95 12.77 -14.01
CA SER A 87 8.84 12.38 -13.14
C SER A 87 9.32 11.58 -11.93
N VAL A 88 8.76 11.87 -10.77
CA VAL A 88 8.74 10.92 -9.67
C VAL A 88 7.56 9.99 -9.88
N VAL A 89 7.80 8.67 -9.91
CA VAL A 89 6.74 7.67 -10.03
C VAL A 89 6.66 6.90 -8.72
N ILE A 90 5.47 6.92 -8.11
CA ILE A 90 5.19 6.18 -6.88
C ILE A 90 4.20 5.07 -7.21
N LEU A 91 4.64 3.82 -7.05
CA LEU A 91 3.82 2.62 -7.22
C LEU A 91 3.60 1.96 -5.86
N TYR A 92 2.35 1.69 -5.51
CA TYR A 92 2.03 0.99 -4.26
C TYR A 92 0.74 0.19 -4.36
N GLY A 93 0.62 -0.85 -3.53
CA GLY A 93 -0.66 -1.53 -3.33
C GLY A 93 -1.56 -0.72 -2.39
N ASP A 94 -2.82 -0.57 -2.76
CA ASP A 94 -3.81 0.16 -1.97
C ASP A 94 -4.34 -0.67 -0.78
N HIS A 95 -4.41 -2.00 -0.93
CA HIS A 95 -4.80 -2.95 0.12
C HIS A 95 -4.32 -4.37 -0.20
N HIS A 96 -4.43 -5.28 0.78
CA HIS A 96 -4.16 -6.70 0.58
C HIS A 96 -5.20 -7.34 -0.37
N ALA A 97 -4.74 -8.32 -1.18
CA ALA A 97 -5.59 -8.94 -2.21
C ALA A 97 -6.38 -10.16 -1.72
N ILE A 98 -5.76 -11.00 -0.87
CA ILE A 98 -6.37 -12.28 -0.44
C ILE A 98 -7.22 -12.06 0.82
N PRO A 99 -8.55 -12.34 0.77
CA PRO A 99 -9.42 -12.23 1.92
C PRO A 99 -8.96 -13.10 3.11
N LYS A 100 -9.23 -12.62 4.32
CA LYS A 100 -8.75 -13.27 5.56
C LYS A 100 -9.16 -14.73 5.70
N ASP A 101 -10.36 -15.09 5.26
CA ASP A 101 -10.88 -16.46 5.26
C ASP A 101 -10.21 -17.39 4.22
N LYS A 102 -9.49 -16.83 3.25
CA LYS A 102 -8.74 -17.56 2.22
C LYS A 102 -7.22 -17.60 2.46
N GLN A 103 -6.73 -16.96 3.48
CA GLN A 103 -5.28 -16.87 3.76
C GLN A 103 -4.60 -18.23 4.00
N LEU A 104 -5.33 -19.28 4.38
CA LEU A 104 -4.74 -20.63 4.51
C LEU A 104 -4.15 -21.14 3.19
N GLN A 105 -4.75 -20.84 2.04
CA GLN A 105 -4.17 -21.18 0.74
C GLN A 105 -2.86 -20.41 0.50
N LEU A 106 -2.83 -19.13 0.89
CA LEU A 106 -1.63 -18.30 0.76
C LEU A 106 -0.50 -18.80 1.67
N PHE A 107 -0.80 -19.21 2.91
CA PHE A 107 0.17 -19.85 3.80
C PHE A 107 0.77 -21.12 3.17
N LYS A 108 -0.09 -21.97 2.57
CA LYS A 108 0.35 -23.18 1.87
C LYS A 108 1.26 -22.82 0.68
N TYR A 109 0.88 -21.84 -0.15
CA TYR A 109 1.68 -21.36 -1.27
C TYR A 109 3.06 -20.86 -0.83
N LEU A 110 3.12 -20.11 0.28
CA LEU A 110 4.35 -19.55 0.83
C LEU A 110 5.15 -20.56 1.69
N ASN A 111 4.72 -21.82 1.77
CA ASN A 111 5.32 -22.87 2.63
C ASN A 111 5.49 -22.42 4.09
N LYS A 112 4.54 -21.64 4.61
CA LYS A 112 4.54 -21.17 5.99
C LYS A 112 4.00 -22.24 6.92
N SER A 113 4.76 -22.62 7.95
CA SER A 113 4.36 -23.58 8.97
C SER A 113 3.53 -22.97 10.10
N SER A 114 3.69 -21.68 10.36
CA SER A 114 2.95 -20.95 11.39
C SER A 114 1.79 -20.16 10.80
N HIS A 115 0.61 -20.28 11.40
CA HIS A 115 -0.60 -19.56 11.04
C HIS A 115 -1.04 -18.59 12.16
N SER A 116 -0.08 -18.07 12.92
CA SER A 116 -0.34 -17.11 14.00
C SER A 116 -0.96 -15.80 13.47
N ASP A 117 -1.61 -15.05 14.34
CA ASP A 117 -2.18 -13.75 13.96
C ASP A 117 -1.08 -12.77 13.48
N VAL A 118 0.11 -12.83 14.07
CA VAL A 118 1.27 -12.05 13.60
C VAL A 118 1.63 -12.38 12.15
N GLU A 119 1.70 -13.67 11.79
CA GLU A 119 1.97 -14.07 10.40
C GLU A 119 0.85 -13.65 9.44
N ARG A 120 -0.40 -13.67 9.91
CA ARG A 120 -1.54 -13.18 9.12
C ARG A 120 -1.45 -11.68 8.85
N GLU A 121 -1.10 -10.88 9.86
CA GLU A 121 -0.93 -9.44 9.68
C GLU A 121 0.24 -9.10 8.76
N LYS A 122 1.34 -9.86 8.82
CA LYS A 122 2.45 -9.72 7.86
C LYS A 122 2.04 -9.96 6.41
N LEU A 123 1.03 -10.79 6.14
CA LEU A 123 0.49 -11.04 4.80
C LEU A 123 -0.35 -9.87 4.23
N GLN A 124 -0.71 -8.90 5.05
CA GLN A 124 -1.38 -7.68 4.58
C GLN A 124 -0.41 -6.65 3.96
N LYS A 125 0.88 -6.93 4.05
CA LYS A 125 1.92 -6.07 3.50
C LYS A 125 1.79 -5.98 1.98
N VAL A 126 1.82 -4.76 1.47
CA VAL A 126 1.79 -4.44 0.04
C VAL A 126 3.13 -3.87 -0.42
N PRO A 127 3.50 -4.01 -1.71
CA PRO A 127 4.69 -3.38 -2.25
C PRO A 127 4.55 -1.86 -2.29
N MET A 128 5.68 -1.14 -2.17
CA MET A 128 5.79 0.27 -2.47
C MET A 128 7.16 0.54 -3.11
N PHE A 129 7.16 1.26 -4.23
CA PHE A 129 8.35 1.67 -4.97
C PHE A 129 8.28 3.15 -5.29
N ILE A 130 9.41 3.83 -5.20
CA ILE A 130 9.55 5.24 -5.61
C ILE A 130 10.70 5.31 -6.61
N HIS A 131 10.40 5.75 -7.82
CA HIS A 131 11.39 6.07 -8.84
C HIS A 131 11.68 7.57 -8.82
N PHE A 132 12.96 7.93 -8.86
CA PHE A 132 13.45 9.29 -8.98
C PHE A 132 14.07 9.51 -10.36
N PRO A 133 13.80 10.65 -11.02
CA PRO A 133 14.22 10.90 -12.39
C PRO A 133 15.74 10.91 -12.61
N ASP A 134 16.49 11.29 -11.60
CA ASP A 134 17.96 11.41 -11.63
C ASP A 134 18.68 10.19 -11.02
N GLU A 135 17.91 9.19 -10.59
CA GLU A 135 18.44 8.00 -9.89
C GLU A 135 19.34 8.32 -8.67
N SER A 136 19.23 9.51 -8.10
CA SER A 136 20.05 10.01 -7.00
C SER A 136 19.85 9.20 -5.71
N ILE A 137 18.64 8.63 -5.52
CA ILE A 137 18.27 7.83 -4.37
C ILE A 137 18.03 6.39 -4.81
N LYS A 138 18.83 5.47 -4.27
CA LYS A 138 18.72 4.02 -4.53
C LYS A 138 18.83 3.26 -3.23
N GLY A 139 18.04 2.21 -3.07
CA GLY A 139 18.12 1.31 -1.92
C GLY A 139 16.79 0.75 -1.50
N VAL A 140 16.79 0.06 -0.37
CA VAL A 140 15.60 -0.54 0.25
C VAL A 140 15.42 0.06 1.63
N SER A 141 14.23 0.61 1.89
CA SER A 141 13.87 1.06 3.24
C SER A 141 13.22 -0.09 4.01
N SER A 142 13.60 -0.25 5.28
CA SER A 142 12.99 -1.19 6.23
C SER A 142 12.00 -0.52 7.19
N VAL A 143 11.64 0.73 6.93
CA VAL A 143 10.68 1.47 7.75
C VAL A 143 9.30 0.83 7.61
N TYR A 144 8.62 0.63 8.74
CA TYR A 144 7.21 0.25 8.73
C TYR A 144 6.36 1.44 8.31
N ALA A 145 5.61 1.29 7.24
CA ALA A 145 4.87 2.34 6.57
C ALA A 145 3.42 1.93 6.27
N GLY A 146 2.52 2.88 6.34
CA GLY A 146 1.15 2.73 5.87
C GLY A 146 0.84 3.70 4.73
N GLN A 147 -0.26 3.49 4.02
CA GLN A 147 -0.67 4.38 2.92
C GLN A 147 -0.87 5.84 3.38
N MET A 148 -1.18 6.06 4.65
CA MET A 148 -1.29 7.40 5.22
C MET A 148 0.02 8.21 5.18
N ASP A 149 1.17 7.53 5.11
CA ASP A 149 2.49 8.16 5.07
C ASP A 149 2.85 8.70 3.68
N ILE A 150 2.13 8.26 2.63
CA ILE A 150 2.40 8.65 1.24
C ILE A 150 2.21 10.16 1.06
N TYR A 151 1.16 10.74 1.62
CA TYR A 151 0.90 12.18 1.47
C TYR A 151 2.03 13.02 2.09
N SER A 152 2.44 12.73 3.32
CA SER A 152 3.56 13.42 3.98
C SER A 152 4.87 13.28 3.19
N THR A 153 5.11 12.09 2.65
CA THR A 153 6.27 11.80 1.82
C THR A 153 6.25 12.62 0.52
N VAL A 154 5.10 12.71 -0.15
CA VAL A 154 4.95 13.53 -1.36
C VAL A 154 5.13 15.01 -1.05
N CYS A 155 4.55 15.50 0.06
CA CYS A 155 4.73 16.90 0.47
C CYS A 155 6.21 17.23 0.69
N ASN A 156 6.96 16.38 1.37
CA ASN A 156 8.40 16.59 1.57
C ASN A 156 9.18 16.54 0.24
N LEU A 157 8.88 15.58 -0.65
CA LEU A 157 9.58 15.44 -1.93
C LEU A 157 9.41 16.66 -2.85
N PHE A 158 8.29 17.35 -2.76
CA PHE A 158 7.95 18.47 -3.64
C PHE A 158 7.89 19.85 -2.93
N ASP A 159 8.39 19.91 -1.68
CA ASP A 159 8.35 21.14 -0.86
C ASP A 159 6.94 21.75 -0.79
N LEU A 160 5.93 20.90 -0.62
CA LEU A 160 4.55 21.31 -0.49
C LEU A 160 4.19 21.55 0.98
N PRO A 161 3.29 22.52 1.26
CA PRO A 161 2.85 22.75 2.63
C PRO A 161 2.10 21.53 3.17
N GLU A 162 2.53 21.07 4.33
CA GLU A 162 1.83 20.01 5.06
C GLU A 162 0.58 20.57 5.76
N LYS A 163 -0.57 19.92 5.53
CA LYS A 163 -1.83 20.30 6.17
C LYS A 163 -2.46 19.10 6.87
N GLU A 164 -2.71 19.25 8.19
CA GLU A 164 -3.54 18.34 9.00
C GLU A 164 -3.25 16.84 8.77
N MET A 165 -1.98 16.43 8.90
CA MET A 165 -1.57 15.07 8.56
C MET A 165 -1.35 14.20 9.78
N LEU A 166 -1.72 12.92 9.66
CA LEU A 166 -1.41 11.87 10.62
C LEU A 166 -0.22 11.00 10.17
N GLY A 167 0.03 10.96 8.86
CA GLY A 167 1.16 10.25 8.27
C GLY A 167 2.50 10.93 8.54
N LYS A 168 3.58 10.22 8.28
CA LYS A 168 4.96 10.70 8.42
C LYS A 168 5.70 10.57 7.10
N ASP A 169 6.62 11.49 6.85
CA ASP A 169 7.53 11.36 5.73
C ASP A 169 8.45 10.15 5.88
N LEU A 170 8.43 9.25 4.89
CA LEU A 170 9.15 7.98 4.92
C LEU A 170 10.67 8.10 4.81
N PHE A 171 11.19 9.23 4.35
CA PHE A 171 12.62 9.48 4.29
C PHE A 171 13.21 9.94 5.64
N ASN A 172 12.36 10.50 6.50
CA ASN A 172 12.75 10.98 7.82
C ASN A 172 12.10 10.18 8.96
N ALA A 173 11.24 9.20 8.65
CA ALA A 173 10.56 8.42 9.66
C ALA A 173 11.48 7.39 10.32
N GLU A 174 11.44 7.32 11.64
CA GLU A 174 12.09 6.31 12.45
C GLU A 174 11.05 5.52 13.24
N ASN A 175 11.23 4.20 13.35
CA ASN A 175 10.54 3.34 14.33
C ASN A 175 9.04 3.64 14.56
N GLN A 176 8.28 3.83 13.49
CA GLN A 176 6.85 4.11 13.61
C GLN A 176 5.99 2.84 13.63
N SER A 177 4.78 2.98 14.14
CA SER A 177 3.75 1.96 14.07
C SER A 177 2.78 2.24 12.92
N VAL A 178 2.44 1.20 12.17
CA VAL A 178 1.36 1.22 11.19
C VAL A 178 0.05 0.92 11.92
N ILE A 179 -0.89 1.84 11.84
CA ILE A 179 -2.16 1.78 12.55
C ILE A 179 -3.23 1.23 11.62
N PHE A 180 -3.92 0.17 12.06
CA PHE A 180 -5.06 -0.39 11.34
C PHE A 180 -6.37 0.23 11.84
N ARG A 181 -7.36 0.30 10.97
CA ARG A 181 -8.67 0.88 11.29
C ARG A 181 -9.39 0.21 12.47
N ASN A 182 -9.10 -1.06 12.75
CA ASN A 182 -9.60 -1.81 13.89
C ASN A 182 -8.87 -1.52 15.22
N ALA A 183 -8.04 -0.49 15.28
CA ALA A 183 -7.19 -0.11 16.40
C ALA A 183 -6.06 -1.12 16.76
N SER A 184 -5.84 -2.14 15.92
CA SER A 184 -4.59 -2.91 15.98
C SER A 184 -3.46 -2.09 15.35
N PHE A 185 -2.21 -2.40 15.67
CA PHE A 185 -1.05 -1.75 15.07
C PHE A 185 0.18 -2.66 15.06
N ILE A 186 1.08 -2.37 14.14
CA ILE A 186 2.29 -3.17 13.93
C ILE A 186 3.51 -2.26 13.75
N ASN A 187 4.64 -2.66 14.30
CA ASN A 187 5.93 -2.03 14.07
C ASN A 187 7.04 -3.10 13.97
N LYS A 188 8.29 -2.68 13.90
CA LYS A 188 9.43 -3.59 13.77
C LYS A 188 9.64 -4.54 14.96
N ASN A 189 9.05 -4.25 16.13
CA ASN A 189 9.27 -4.99 17.36
C ASN A 189 8.08 -5.88 17.71
N TYR A 190 6.85 -5.39 17.50
CA TYR A 190 5.65 -6.10 17.93
C TYR A 190 4.40 -5.74 17.12
N TYR A 191 3.42 -6.61 17.22
CA TYR A 191 2.05 -6.43 16.78
C TYR A 191 1.13 -6.37 18.00
N TYR A 192 0.25 -5.37 18.03
CA TYR A 192 -0.85 -5.28 18.99
C TYR A 192 -2.16 -5.70 18.33
N SER A 193 -2.80 -6.72 18.88
CA SER A 193 -4.16 -7.15 18.51
C SER A 193 -5.17 -6.44 19.42
N PHE A 194 -6.00 -5.60 18.83
CA PHE A 194 -7.10 -4.95 19.56
C PHE A 194 -8.15 -5.98 20.01
N GLN A 195 -8.42 -6.97 19.18
CA GLN A 195 -9.38 -8.03 19.48
C GLN A 195 -9.00 -8.83 20.74
N ASP A 196 -7.72 -9.18 20.88
CA ASP A 196 -7.21 -9.98 21.99
C ASP A 196 -6.73 -9.14 23.18
N ASP A 197 -6.67 -7.82 23.00
CA ASP A 197 -6.00 -6.89 23.89
C ASP A 197 -4.61 -7.39 24.31
N ALA A 198 -3.80 -7.79 23.32
CA ALA A 198 -2.51 -8.45 23.56
C ALA A 198 -1.44 -7.95 22.57
N TYR A 199 -0.19 -7.97 23.05
CA TYR A 199 1.00 -7.69 22.25
C TYR A 199 1.73 -8.98 21.93
N TYR A 200 2.28 -9.05 20.73
CA TYR A 200 3.00 -10.21 20.23
C TYR A 200 4.34 -9.77 19.66
N ASP A 201 5.41 -10.45 20.01
CA ASP A 201 6.73 -10.25 19.39
C ASP A 201 6.64 -10.49 17.87
N ILE A 202 7.18 -9.58 17.07
CA ILE A 202 7.02 -9.65 15.63
C ILE A 202 7.80 -10.83 15.01
N ASN A 203 8.87 -11.27 15.64
CA ASN A 203 9.74 -12.34 15.15
C ASN A 203 9.38 -13.69 15.76
N ALA A 204 9.24 -13.73 17.09
CA ALA A 204 8.96 -14.98 17.82
C ALA A 204 7.48 -15.36 17.83
N GLY A 205 6.56 -14.40 17.59
CA GLY A 205 5.12 -14.63 17.59
C GLY A 205 4.50 -14.92 18.97
N ASN A 206 5.29 -14.88 20.05
CA ASN A 206 4.81 -15.11 21.42
C ASN A 206 4.27 -13.82 22.05
N LYS A 207 3.38 -13.95 23.02
CA LYS A 207 2.82 -12.82 23.77
C LYS A 207 3.91 -12.08 24.56
N ILE A 208 3.84 -10.76 24.53
CA ILE A 208 4.68 -9.86 25.31
C ILE A 208 3.89 -9.39 26.53
N THR A 209 4.55 -9.33 27.69
CA THR A 209 3.95 -8.78 28.90
C THR A 209 3.73 -7.27 28.75
N LYS A 210 2.52 -6.82 29.06
CA LYS A 210 2.17 -5.41 29.03
C LYS A 210 3.00 -4.59 30.02
N ASN A 211 3.47 -3.45 29.56
CA ASN A 211 4.16 -2.45 30.38
C ASN A 211 3.57 -1.05 30.09
N ASP A 212 4.05 -0.03 30.80
CA ASP A 212 3.48 1.31 30.67
C ASP A 212 3.81 1.98 29.33
N ILE A 213 4.93 1.63 28.70
CA ILE A 213 5.29 2.13 27.36
C ILE A 213 4.29 1.61 26.32
N LEU A 214 3.99 0.30 26.35
CA LEU A 214 3.03 -0.33 25.42
C LEU A 214 1.61 0.20 25.65
N LYS A 215 1.23 0.50 26.90
CA LYS A 215 -0.07 1.12 27.21
C LYS A 215 -0.15 2.54 26.62
N ALA A 216 0.89 3.35 26.83
CA ALA A 216 0.93 4.71 26.31
C ALA A 216 0.87 4.73 24.76
N GLU A 217 1.53 3.78 24.08
CA GLU A 217 1.44 3.68 22.63
C GLU A 217 0.02 3.29 22.16
N LYS A 218 -0.64 2.37 22.84
CA LYS A 218 -2.04 2.04 22.57
C LYS A 218 -2.95 3.26 22.70
N GLU A 219 -2.79 4.03 23.77
CA GLU A 219 -3.56 5.26 23.98
C GLU A 219 -3.29 6.26 22.85
N ASN A 220 -2.05 6.44 22.44
CA ASN A 220 -1.70 7.30 21.32
C ASN A 220 -2.36 6.85 20.00
N VAL A 221 -2.38 5.54 19.71
CA VAL A 221 -3.06 4.98 18.53
C VAL A 221 -4.56 5.27 18.57
N LEU A 222 -5.21 5.07 19.70
CA LEU A 222 -6.65 5.36 19.87
C LEU A 222 -6.95 6.83 19.65
N ASN A 223 -6.13 7.72 20.20
CA ASN A 223 -6.26 9.17 20.03
C ASN A 223 -6.09 9.59 18.56
N GLN A 224 -5.14 9.00 17.84
CA GLN A 224 -4.96 9.27 16.40
C GLN A 224 -6.17 8.84 15.57
N LEU A 225 -6.76 7.68 15.86
CA LEU A 225 -7.97 7.22 15.18
C LEU A 225 -9.17 8.11 15.49
N GLU A 226 -9.35 8.51 16.75
CA GLU A 226 -10.41 9.44 17.16
C GLU A 226 -10.25 10.80 16.47
N TYR A 227 -9.03 11.31 16.41
CA TYR A 227 -8.72 12.56 15.71
C TYR A 227 -9.02 12.47 14.21
N SER A 228 -8.60 11.38 13.57
CA SER A 228 -8.94 11.12 12.16
C SER A 228 -10.46 11.10 11.93
N ASP A 229 -11.20 10.39 12.78
CA ASP A 229 -12.66 10.33 12.71
C ASP A 229 -13.31 11.70 12.91
N TYR A 230 -12.77 12.48 13.81
CA TYR A 230 -13.26 13.84 14.06
C TYR A 230 -13.06 14.75 12.84
N ILE A 231 -11.88 14.71 12.21
CA ILE A 231 -11.59 15.46 10.98
C ILE A 231 -12.58 15.07 9.87
N LEU A 232 -12.74 13.78 9.61
CA LEU A 232 -13.60 13.27 8.55
C LEU A 232 -15.08 13.59 8.81
N LYS A 233 -15.58 13.32 10.01
CA LYS A 233 -16.97 13.54 10.41
C LYS A 233 -17.39 15.01 10.31
N HIS A 234 -16.48 15.92 10.59
CA HIS A 234 -16.75 17.36 10.58
C HIS A 234 -16.30 18.07 9.31
N ASN A 235 -15.73 17.33 8.34
CA ASN A 235 -15.17 17.87 7.09
C ASN A 235 -14.22 19.05 7.34
N LEU A 236 -13.27 18.87 8.28
CA LEU A 236 -12.45 19.95 8.78
C LEU A 236 -11.44 20.45 7.75
N ILE A 237 -10.88 19.56 6.90
CA ILE A 237 -9.93 19.95 5.84
C ILE A 237 -10.55 21.03 4.96
N LYS A 238 -11.77 20.79 4.47
CA LYS A 238 -12.49 21.78 3.64
C LYS A 238 -12.76 23.09 4.35
N LYS A 239 -13.03 23.05 5.68
CA LYS A 239 -13.25 24.25 6.47
C LYS A 239 -11.96 25.06 6.64
N LEU A 240 -10.83 24.42 6.91
CA LEU A 240 -9.52 25.06 7.03
C LEU A 240 -9.13 25.76 5.73
N ASP A 241 -9.24 25.07 4.59
CA ASP A 241 -9.00 25.67 3.27
C ASP A 241 -9.86 26.94 3.02
N SER A 242 -11.06 26.98 3.55
CA SER A 242 -11.95 28.15 3.40
C SER A 242 -11.56 29.34 4.29
N TYR A 243 -10.75 29.15 5.34
CA TYR A 243 -10.22 30.22 6.19
C TYR A 243 -8.90 30.79 5.67
N GLU A 244 -8.05 29.95 5.07
CA GLU A 244 -6.75 30.40 4.52
C GLU A 244 -6.90 31.20 3.23
N ASN A 245 -8.02 31.07 2.51
CA ASN A 245 -8.32 31.78 1.26
C ASN A 245 -9.15 33.08 1.47
N LYS A 246 -9.26 33.57 2.70
CA LYS A 246 -9.87 34.85 3.04
C LYS A 246 -8.80 35.86 3.49
#